data_dfd9c3984f9ec456d087cd966568a43e
#
_entry.id   dfd9c3984f9ec456d087cd966568a43e
#
_cell.length_a   1.000
_cell.length_b   1.000
_cell.length_c   1.000
_cell.angle_alpha   90.00
_cell.angle_beta   90.00
_cell.angle_gamma   90.00
#
_symmetry.space_group_name_H-M   'P 1'
#
loop_
_entity.id
_entity.type
_entity.pdbx_description
1 polymer ?
#
loop_
_entity_poly.entity_id
_entity_poly.type
_entity_poly.pdbx_seq_one_letter_code
_entity_poly.pdbx_strand_id
1 'polypeptide(L)'
;MFTEEYINTFLENQEQLFPQAVAESYEAAEAFLEDCMAQVVDSIEEVREYLEESGADVEGMSDEELEDASEVFALPDGKYLIVEG
;
A
#
# COMPACT_ATOMS: atom_id res chain seq x y z
N MET A 1 -2.72 -4.98 -12.52
CA MET A 1 -2.20 -6.29 -12.10
C MET A 1 -0.92 -6.14 -11.30
N PHE A 2 -0.75 -6.93 -10.26
CA PHE A 2 0.37 -6.78 -9.34
C PHE A 2 1.49 -7.77 -9.69
N THR A 3 2.74 -7.32 -9.57
CA THR A 3 3.87 -8.21 -9.79
C THR A 3 4.10 -9.07 -8.54
N GLU A 4 4.89 -10.12 -8.70
CA GLU A 4 5.26 -10.99 -7.59
C GLU A 4 5.92 -10.21 -6.45
N GLU A 5 6.80 -9.26 -6.79
CA GLU A 5 7.47 -8.44 -5.79
C GLU A 5 6.49 -7.61 -4.96
N TYR A 6 5.47 -7.06 -5.62
CA TYR A 6 4.47 -6.24 -4.94
C TYR A 6 3.64 -7.07 -3.99
N ILE A 7 3.23 -8.25 -4.44
CA ILE A 7 2.42 -9.15 -3.62
C ILE A 7 3.23 -9.65 -2.42
N ASN A 8 4.49 -10.00 -2.62
CA ASN A 8 5.37 -10.45 -1.54
C ASN A 8 5.62 -9.33 -0.52
N THR A 9 5.78 -8.09 -0.99
CA THR A 9 5.95 -6.95 -0.09
C THR A 9 4.71 -6.78 0.79
N PHE A 10 3.53 -6.90 0.21
CA PHE A 10 2.30 -6.85 1.00
C PHE A 10 2.24 -7.98 2.02
N LEU A 11 2.57 -9.20 1.61
CA LEU A 11 2.56 -10.36 2.51
C LEU A 11 3.48 -10.15 3.71
N GLU A 12 4.67 -9.61 3.48
CA GLU A 12 5.64 -9.40 4.55
C GLU A 12 5.26 -8.28 5.50
N ASN A 13 4.50 -7.30 5.02
CA ASN A 13 4.20 -6.08 5.77
C ASN A 13 2.73 -5.88 6.07
N GLN A 14 1.87 -6.85 5.78
CA GLN A 14 0.43 -6.68 5.93
C GLN A 14 0.01 -6.34 7.36
N GLU A 15 0.80 -6.74 8.34
CA GLU A 15 0.48 -6.47 9.75
C GLU A 15 0.61 -4.99 10.12
N GLN A 16 1.25 -4.17 9.28
CA GLN A 16 1.28 -2.73 9.56
C GLN A 16 -0.11 -2.08 9.39
N LEU A 17 -0.98 -2.68 8.58
CA LEU A 17 -2.33 -2.17 8.33
C LEU A 17 -3.38 -2.95 9.11
N PHE A 18 -3.18 -4.24 9.27
CA PHE A 18 -4.17 -5.12 9.90
C PHE A 18 -3.59 -5.75 11.17
N PRO A 19 -4.41 -5.93 12.22
CA PRO A 19 -3.93 -6.53 13.46
C PRO A 19 -3.57 -8.01 13.32
N GLN A 20 -4.06 -8.65 12.27
CA GLN A 20 -3.76 -10.04 11.97
C GLN A 20 -3.52 -10.20 10.49
N ALA A 21 -2.77 -11.22 10.10
CA ALA A 21 -2.54 -11.50 8.70
C ALA A 21 -3.87 -11.77 7.99
N VAL A 22 -4.14 -11.03 6.93
CA VAL A 22 -5.36 -11.20 6.12
C VAL A 22 -5.13 -12.15 4.95
N ALA A 23 -3.88 -12.43 4.63
CA ALA A 23 -3.51 -13.35 3.57
C ALA A 23 -2.39 -14.26 4.06
N GLU A 24 -2.52 -15.55 3.85
CA GLU A 24 -1.55 -16.54 4.30
C GLU A 24 -0.73 -17.12 3.16
N SER A 25 -1.05 -16.76 1.92
CA SER A 25 -0.35 -17.26 0.76
C SER A 25 -0.28 -16.19 -0.31
N TYR A 26 0.60 -16.41 -1.30
CA TYR A 26 0.73 -15.51 -2.43
C TYR A 26 -0.62 -15.32 -3.14
N GLU A 27 -1.33 -16.41 -3.41
CA GLU A 27 -2.60 -16.35 -4.10
C GLU A 27 -3.66 -15.59 -3.30
N ALA A 28 -3.70 -15.80 -2.00
CA ALA A 28 -4.64 -15.09 -1.14
C ALA A 28 -4.32 -13.60 -1.10
N ALA A 29 -3.04 -13.23 -1.08
CA ALA A 29 -2.62 -11.84 -1.10
C ALA A 29 -3.01 -11.17 -2.41
N GLU A 30 -2.78 -11.85 -3.54
CA GLU A 30 -3.15 -11.31 -4.84
C GLU A 30 -4.65 -11.06 -4.92
N ALA A 31 -5.46 -12.02 -4.50
CA ALA A 31 -6.91 -11.87 -4.50
C ALA A 31 -7.35 -10.73 -3.59
N PHE A 32 -6.73 -10.59 -2.43
CA PHE A 32 -7.06 -9.53 -1.50
C PHE A 32 -6.76 -8.15 -2.10
N LEU A 33 -5.58 -7.99 -2.71
CA LEU A 33 -5.20 -6.72 -3.31
C LEU A 33 -6.12 -6.33 -4.45
N GLU A 34 -6.56 -7.30 -5.25
CA GLU A 34 -7.50 -7.05 -6.32
C GLU A 34 -8.88 -6.67 -5.79
N ASP A 35 -9.33 -7.36 -4.74
CA ASP A 35 -10.64 -7.10 -4.15
C ASP A 35 -10.71 -5.72 -3.50
N CYS A 36 -9.65 -5.26 -2.87
CA CYS A 36 -9.64 -3.95 -2.21
C CYS A 36 -9.23 -2.83 -3.15
N MET A 37 -8.99 -3.15 -4.42
CA MET A 37 -8.61 -2.17 -5.45
C MET A 37 -7.34 -1.40 -5.09
N ALA A 38 -6.35 -2.11 -4.55
CA ALA A 38 -5.07 -1.51 -4.21
C ALA A 38 -4.41 -0.85 -5.43
N GLN A 39 -3.68 0.23 -5.19
CA GLN A 39 -3.04 0.99 -6.26
C GLN A 39 -1.53 0.97 -6.12
N VAL A 40 -0.83 0.95 -7.25
CA VAL A 40 0.62 1.10 -7.28
C VAL A 40 0.93 2.45 -7.91
N VAL A 41 1.71 3.26 -7.22
CA VAL A 41 2.11 4.59 -7.71
C VAL A 41 3.62 4.69 -7.77
N ASP A 42 4.13 5.59 -8.61
CA ASP A 42 5.56 5.66 -8.94
C ASP A 42 6.38 6.53 -8.00
N SER A 43 5.74 7.36 -7.19
CA SER A 43 6.46 8.31 -6.32
C SER A 43 5.64 8.64 -5.09
N ILE A 44 6.32 9.23 -4.10
CA ILE A 44 5.65 9.67 -2.88
C ILE A 44 4.69 10.84 -3.17
N GLU A 45 4.97 11.63 -4.20
CA GLU A 45 4.06 12.69 -4.62
C GLU A 45 2.74 12.13 -5.10
N GLU A 46 2.78 11.02 -5.82
CA GLU A 46 1.58 10.35 -6.27
C GLU A 46 0.82 9.72 -5.12
N VAL A 47 1.52 9.24 -4.09
CA VAL A 47 0.88 8.76 -2.86
C VAL A 47 0.07 9.90 -2.24
N ARG A 48 0.66 11.08 -2.13
CA ARG A 48 -0.03 12.24 -1.58
C ARG A 48 -1.27 12.60 -2.38
N GLU A 49 -1.14 12.65 -3.70
CA GLU A 49 -2.27 12.97 -4.58
C GLU A 49 -3.38 11.94 -4.44
N TYR A 50 -3.03 10.66 -4.41
CA TYR A 50 -4.02 9.61 -4.29
C TYR A 50 -4.80 9.72 -2.97
N LEU A 51 -4.07 9.92 -1.88
CA LEU A 51 -4.71 10.03 -0.58
C LEU A 51 -5.57 11.29 -0.45
N GLU A 52 -5.14 12.40 -1.04
CA GLU A 52 -5.96 13.62 -1.07
C GLU A 52 -7.26 13.40 -1.81
N GLU A 53 -7.20 12.74 -2.95
CA GLU A 53 -8.41 12.45 -3.75
C GLU A 53 -9.36 11.52 -3.03
N SER A 54 -8.84 10.63 -2.18
CA SER A 54 -9.67 9.73 -1.41
C SER A 54 -10.25 10.36 -0.15
N GLY A 55 -9.89 11.62 0.13
CA GLY A 55 -10.42 12.35 1.26
C GLY A 55 -9.54 12.38 2.49
N ALA A 56 -8.33 11.83 2.41
CA ALA A 56 -7.40 11.85 3.53
C ALA A 56 -6.75 13.23 3.67
N ASP A 57 -6.54 13.66 4.90
CA ASP A 57 -5.88 14.93 5.19
C ASP A 57 -4.37 14.72 5.21
N VAL A 58 -3.72 15.01 4.09
CA VAL A 58 -2.27 14.79 3.95
C VAL A 58 -1.49 16.09 3.81
N GLU A 59 -2.16 17.24 3.84
CA GLU A 59 -1.50 18.53 3.65
C GLU A 59 -0.40 18.81 4.68
N GLY A 60 -0.61 18.40 5.92
CA GLY A 60 0.36 18.62 6.99
C GLY A 60 1.37 17.50 7.14
N MET A 61 1.34 16.49 6.30
CA MET A 61 2.22 15.35 6.41
C MET A 61 3.47 15.51 5.57
N SER A 62 4.62 15.16 6.15
CA SER A 62 5.88 15.11 5.40
C SER A 62 5.92 13.83 4.56
N ASP A 63 6.88 13.75 3.64
CA ASP A 63 7.06 12.55 2.84
C ASP A 63 7.34 11.34 3.73
N GLU A 64 8.12 11.51 4.79
CA GLU A 64 8.41 10.41 5.72
C GLU A 64 7.14 9.94 6.42
N GLU A 65 6.26 10.85 6.81
CA GLU A 65 5.00 10.48 7.42
C GLU A 65 4.09 9.71 6.46
N LEU A 66 4.10 10.10 5.19
CA LEU A 66 3.35 9.37 4.17
C LEU A 66 3.88 7.96 3.98
N GLU A 67 5.21 7.80 3.95
CA GLU A 67 5.83 6.48 3.83
C GLU A 67 5.53 5.59 5.03
N ASP A 68 5.35 6.18 6.20
CA ASP A 68 5.05 5.45 7.43
C ASP A 68 3.56 5.18 7.62
N ALA A 69 2.70 5.73 6.77
CA ALA A 69 1.26 5.50 6.87
C ALA A 69 0.96 4.01 6.72
N SER A 70 0.03 3.49 7.53
CA SER A 70 -0.24 2.05 7.56
C SER A 70 -0.78 1.52 6.24
N GLU A 71 -1.46 2.33 5.45
CA GLU A 71 -1.98 1.94 4.15
C GLU A 71 -0.96 2.04 3.01
N VAL A 72 0.23 2.55 3.28
CA VAL A 72 1.28 2.75 2.27
C VAL A 72 2.41 1.75 2.49
N PHE A 73 2.72 0.97 1.47
CA PHE A 73 3.78 -0.04 1.51
C PHE A 73 4.87 0.35 0.52
N ALA A 74 6.10 0.58 1.02
CA ALA A 74 7.23 0.88 0.14
C ALA A 74 7.63 -0.38 -0.62
N LEU A 75 7.74 -0.27 -1.93
CA LEU A 75 8.07 -1.39 -2.79
C LEU A 75 9.58 -1.41 -3.10
N PRO A 76 10.14 -2.57 -3.39
CA PRO A 76 11.60 -2.68 -3.59
C PRO A 76 12.13 -1.94 -4.82
N ASP A 77 11.29 -1.59 -5.77
CA ASP A 77 11.69 -0.86 -6.97
C ASP A 77 11.52 0.66 -6.85
N GLY A 78 11.27 1.16 -5.65
CA GLY A 78 11.11 2.59 -5.40
C GLY A 78 9.69 3.10 -5.59
N LYS A 79 8.75 2.23 -5.89
CA LYS A 79 7.35 2.57 -6.01
C LYS A 79 6.63 2.34 -4.69
N TYR A 80 5.34 2.64 -4.65
CA TYR A 80 4.53 2.49 -3.45
C TYR A 80 3.23 1.77 -3.76
N LEU A 81 2.84 0.91 -2.85
CA LEU A 81 1.56 0.20 -2.93
C LEU A 81 0.63 0.80 -1.88
N ILE A 82 -0.55 1.22 -2.31
CA ILE A 82 -1.55 1.81 -1.42
C ILE A 82 -2.69 0.82 -1.26
N VAL A 83 -2.93 0.41 -0.03
CA VAL A 83 -3.98 -0.55 0.30
C VAL A 83 -4.93 0.12 1.28
N GLU A 84 -6.18 0.31 0.87
CA GLU A 84 -7.21 0.86 1.74
C GLU A 84 -7.94 -0.30 2.41
N GLY A 85 -7.82 -0.36 3.70
CA GLY A 85 -8.43 -1.42 4.49
C GLY A 85 -9.76 -1.06 5.09
#